data_2eb4678d668f45788e2e87059be263dd
#
_entry.id   2eb4678d668f45788e2e87059be263dd
#
_cell.length_a   1.000
_cell.length_b   1.000
_cell.length_c   1.000
_cell.angle_alpha   90.00
_cell.angle_beta   90.00
_cell.angle_gamma   90.00
#
_symmetry.space_group_name_H-M   'P 1'
#
loop_
_entity.id
_entity.type
_entity.pdbx_description
1 polymer ?
#
loop_
_entity_poly.entity_id
_entity_poly.type
_entity_poly.pdbx_seq_one_letter_code
_entity_poly.pdbx_strand_id
1 'polypeptide(L)'
;MSKKPVMLCIMDGFGWTPDETYGNAVAAANKPNLDKIFANYPMTTIQASGLAVGLPDGQMGNSEVGHTNMGAGRIVYQQLTLITKSIKDGEMLKNPVLVKNMKAAIDAGKAIHLMGLVGTGGVHSHADHWYGVLEMAKHMGAKDVYLHCIMDGRDTDPHSGKGFLADLQAKLDELGLGKIASVSGRYYAMDRDNNWDREEKAYAAFVYGEGNHAANAAEAIEASYAADVTDEFVIPVVTCEGGRVQDGDTIIFMNFRPDRARQMTRIFCDDNFTGFERRGGRKQVHYVCMAEYDATMPNCEVAYPPVELKNTLGEYLAAHGKTQLRIAETEKYAHVTFFFNGGVEQPCEGEDRKVIPSPKVATYDLKPEMSAYEVADECKARIESGKYDVIILNFANCDMVGHTGVFDAAVKAVEAVDKCVGEVTDAVLNAGGVVFLTADHGNAEKMKNPDGSPFTAHTTNVVPFAVIGAGDVKLREGGCLADIAPTMLPYIGLPVPEEMTGKSIIAE
;
A
#
# COMPACT_ATOMS: atom_id res chain seq x y z
N MET A 1 -27.74 27.88 15.93
CA MET A 1 -26.80 27.59 17.02
C MET A 1 -25.46 27.31 16.39
N SER A 2 -24.35 27.81 16.94
CA SER A 2 -23.00 27.44 16.50
C SER A 2 -22.82 25.95 16.71
N LYS A 3 -22.16 25.28 15.75
CA LYS A 3 -21.85 23.83 15.83
C LYS A 3 -20.72 23.62 16.83
N LYS A 4 -20.74 22.44 17.48
CA LYS A 4 -19.67 21.97 18.34
C LYS A 4 -18.79 21.05 17.48
N PRO A 5 -17.64 21.51 16.98
CA PRO A 5 -16.88 20.74 16.02
C PRO A 5 -16.19 19.52 16.65
N VAL A 6 -16.14 18.43 15.91
CA VAL A 6 -15.26 17.29 16.19
C VAL A 6 -14.05 17.40 15.28
N MET A 7 -12.86 17.56 15.85
CA MET A 7 -11.62 17.73 15.08
C MET A 7 -10.73 16.50 15.18
N LEU A 8 -10.25 16.02 14.05
CA LEU A 8 -9.05 15.16 13.95
C LEU A 8 -7.87 16.04 13.61
N CYS A 9 -6.91 16.14 14.53
CA CYS A 9 -5.66 16.86 14.35
C CYS A 9 -4.52 15.86 14.17
N ILE A 10 -3.88 15.88 13.00
CA ILE A 10 -2.83 14.93 12.61
C ILE A 10 -1.50 15.67 12.63
N MET A 11 -0.57 15.22 13.46
CA MET A 11 0.83 15.66 13.50
C MET A 11 1.65 14.72 12.63
N ASP A 12 1.70 14.99 11.32
CA ASP A 12 2.31 14.11 10.32
C ASP A 12 3.78 13.80 10.69
N GLY A 13 4.13 12.50 10.75
CA GLY A 13 5.48 12.06 11.10
C GLY A 13 5.87 12.15 12.57
N PHE A 14 4.91 12.35 13.49
CA PHE A 14 5.16 12.43 14.93
C PHE A 14 5.05 11.05 15.58
N GLY A 15 6.14 10.26 15.57
CA GLY A 15 6.19 8.98 16.28
C GLY A 15 6.35 9.15 17.80
N TRP A 16 6.11 8.07 18.55
CA TRP A 16 6.08 8.10 20.01
C TRP A 16 7.03 7.08 20.63
N THR A 17 8.20 7.54 21.08
CA THR A 17 9.23 6.78 21.82
C THR A 17 9.82 7.65 22.95
N PRO A 18 9.04 7.97 24.00
CA PRO A 18 9.42 8.96 24.98
C PRO A 18 10.67 8.56 25.80
N ASP A 19 10.96 7.27 25.90
CA ASP A 19 12.13 6.74 26.64
C ASP A 19 13.42 6.78 25.82
N GLU A 20 13.35 6.99 24.51
CA GLU A 20 14.50 7.09 23.61
C GLU A 20 14.83 8.57 23.36
N THR A 21 16.03 8.99 23.80
CA THR A 21 16.46 10.39 23.65
C THR A 21 17.49 10.59 22.55
N TYR A 22 18.21 9.54 22.14
CA TYR A 22 19.24 9.66 21.11
C TYR A 22 18.64 9.88 19.73
N GLY A 23 18.95 11.05 19.14
CA GLY A 23 18.44 11.40 17.83
C GLY A 23 16.91 11.57 17.75
N ASN A 24 16.24 11.73 18.88
CA ASN A 24 14.80 11.92 18.97
C ASN A 24 14.46 13.42 19.07
N ALA A 25 14.03 14.02 17.95
CA ALA A 25 13.65 15.43 17.91
C ALA A 25 12.35 15.71 18.68
N VAL A 26 11.44 14.74 18.77
CA VAL A 26 10.21 14.85 19.56
C VAL A 26 10.52 14.95 21.04
N ALA A 27 11.45 14.12 21.56
CA ALA A 27 11.87 14.18 22.96
C ALA A 27 12.70 15.42 23.29
N ALA A 28 13.49 15.93 22.32
CA ALA A 28 14.36 17.08 22.53
C ALA A 28 13.64 18.44 22.47
N ALA A 29 12.48 18.49 21.81
CA ALA A 29 11.74 19.73 21.59
C ALA A 29 11.10 20.29 22.88
N ASN A 30 11.09 21.61 22.99
CA ASN A 30 10.30 22.30 24.01
C ASN A 30 8.83 22.38 23.57
N LYS A 31 7.99 21.48 24.08
CA LYS A 31 6.61 21.28 23.65
C LYS A 31 5.59 21.36 24.78
N PRO A 32 5.49 22.51 25.46
CA PRO A 32 4.67 22.67 26.68
C PRO A 32 3.17 22.41 26.48
N ASN A 33 2.63 22.65 25.27
CA ASN A 33 1.23 22.39 24.98
C ASN A 33 0.95 20.89 24.83
N LEU A 34 1.77 20.16 24.08
CA LEU A 34 1.67 18.71 23.94
C LEU A 34 1.94 18.00 25.28
N ASP A 35 2.94 18.44 26.04
CA ASP A 35 3.23 17.89 27.37
C ASP A 35 2.03 18.07 28.31
N LYS A 36 1.39 19.25 28.28
CA LYS A 36 0.15 19.52 29.03
C LYS A 36 -1.02 18.64 28.56
N ILE A 37 -1.19 18.48 27.25
CA ILE A 37 -2.25 17.64 26.69
C ILE A 37 -2.06 16.20 27.14
N PHE A 38 -0.88 15.61 26.92
CA PHE A 38 -0.60 14.22 27.26
C PHE A 38 -0.62 13.93 28.78
N ALA A 39 -0.37 14.94 29.62
CA ALA A 39 -0.46 14.79 31.08
C ALA A 39 -1.88 14.91 31.65
N ASN A 40 -2.78 15.65 30.99
CA ASN A 40 -4.08 16.02 31.57
C ASN A 40 -5.30 15.40 30.86
N TYR A 41 -5.12 14.83 29.68
CA TYR A 41 -6.21 14.21 28.91
C TYR A 41 -5.95 12.71 28.69
N PRO A 42 -7.00 11.91 28.47
CA PRO A 42 -6.85 10.50 28.12
C PRO A 42 -5.96 10.33 26.89
N MET A 43 -4.90 9.54 27.04
CA MET A 43 -3.90 9.27 26.00
C MET A 43 -3.54 7.79 25.96
N THR A 44 -3.35 7.25 24.78
CA THR A 44 -2.81 5.93 24.51
C THR A 44 -1.91 6.00 23.26
N THR A 45 -1.32 4.89 22.87
CA THR A 45 -0.61 4.75 21.60
C THR A 45 -1.34 3.81 20.67
N ILE A 46 -1.24 4.08 19.35
CA ILE A 46 -1.85 3.25 18.31
C ILE A 46 -0.82 2.85 17.26
N GLN A 47 -1.09 1.72 16.60
CA GLN A 47 -0.23 1.18 15.54
C GLN A 47 -0.43 1.96 14.25
N ALA A 48 0.70 2.33 13.61
CA ALA A 48 0.74 3.10 12.37
C ALA A 48 1.62 2.47 11.29
N SER A 49 1.98 1.19 11.42
CA SER A 49 2.90 0.49 10.52
C SER A 49 2.51 -0.99 10.32
N GLY A 50 3.13 -1.65 9.37
CA GLY A 50 2.97 -3.08 9.12
C GLY A 50 1.52 -3.51 8.93
N LEU A 51 1.18 -4.70 9.39
CA LEU A 51 -0.14 -5.31 9.20
C LEU A 51 -1.30 -4.48 9.77
N ALA A 52 -1.04 -3.67 10.78
CA ALA A 52 -2.05 -2.83 11.41
C ALA A 52 -2.57 -1.69 10.50
N VAL A 53 -1.87 -1.43 9.41
CA VAL A 53 -2.26 -0.44 8.39
C VAL A 53 -2.34 -1.04 6.97
N GLY A 54 -2.30 -2.38 6.87
CA GLY A 54 -2.43 -3.10 5.60
C GLY A 54 -1.14 -3.21 4.78
N LEU A 55 0.02 -2.93 5.40
CA LEU A 55 1.35 -3.11 4.83
C LEU A 55 1.95 -4.47 5.25
N PRO A 56 3.00 -4.96 4.57
CA PRO A 56 3.77 -6.10 5.04
C PRO A 56 4.27 -5.93 6.48
N ASP A 57 4.43 -7.05 7.19
CA ASP A 57 4.95 -7.03 8.56
C ASP A 57 6.34 -6.36 8.62
N GLY A 58 6.55 -5.49 9.63
CA GLY A 58 7.77 -4.73 9.79
C GLY A 58 7.99 -3.58 8.79
N GLN A 59 7.08 -3.35 7.84
CA GLN A 59 7.17 -2.20 6.94
C GLN A 59 6.68 -0.94 7.62
N MET A 60 7.48 0.15 7.53
CA MET A 60 7.12 1.47 8.04
C MET A 60 5.86 2.01 7.37
N GLY A 61 5.03 2.73 8.14
CA GLY A 61 3.88 3.45 7.62
C GLY A 61 4.28 4.62 6.72
N ASN A 62 3.28 5.21 6.09
CA ASN A 62 3.42 6.43 5.30
C ASN A 62 2.11 7.21 5.29
N SER A 63 2.17 8.47 4.87
CA SER A 63 1.00 9.36 4.94
C SER A 63 -0.17 8.91 4.05
N GLU A 64 0.11 8.32 2.87
CA GLU A 64 -0.95 7.82 1.97
C GLU A 64 -1.76 6.71 2.64
N VAL A 65 -1.06 5.69 3.14
CA VAL A 65 -1.68 4.54 3.82
C VAL A 65 -2.33 4.97 5.13
N GLY A 66 -1.66 5.81 5.92
CA GLY A 66 -2.18 6.30 7.21
C GLY A 66 -3.51 7.03 7.05
N HIS A 67 -3.56 8.03 6.16
CA HIS A 67 -4.77 8.82 5.92
C HIS A 67 -5.90 7.98 5.27
N THR A 68 -5.55 7.04 4.39
CA THR A 68 -6.54 6.11 3.81
C THR A 68 -7.20 5.26 4.90
N ASN A 69 -6.41 4.68 5.81
CA ASN A 69 -6.96 3.87 6.91
C ASN A 69 -7.83 4.69 7.87
N MET A 70 -7.39 5.93 8.23
CA MET A 70 -8.18 6.83 9.07
C MET A 70 -9.53 7.16 8.43
N GLY A 71 -9.53 7.52 7.14
CA GLY A 71 -10.74 7.89 6.42
C GLY A 71 -11.66 6.72 6.12
N ALA A 72 -11.11 5.54 5.87
CA ALA A 72 -11.88 4.33 5.59
C ALA A 72 -12.47 3.65 6.84
N GLY A 73 -11.94 3.95 8.04
CA GLY A 73 -12.38 3.31 9.28
C GLY A 73 -12.18 1.79 9.30
N ARG A 74 -11.24 1.30 8.47
CA ARG A 74 -10.90 -0.12 8.32
C ARG A 74 -9.47 -0.25 7.83
N ILE A 75 -8.84 -1.42 8.07
CA ILE A 75 -7.52 -1.71 7.52
C ILE A 75 -7.66 -1.90 6.01
N VAL A 76 -6.99 -1.05 5.23
CA VAL A 76 -6.96 -1.12 3.77
C VAL A 76 -5.67 -1.82 3.35
N TYR A 77 -5.78 -3.09 3.00
CA TYR A 77 -4.63 -3.91 2.63
C TYR A 77 -4.11 -3.54 1.25
N GLN A 78 -2.80 -3.31 1.14
CA GLN A 78 -2.13 -3.27 -0.16
C GLN A 78 -2.13 -4.67 -0.81
N GLN A 79 -2.05 -4.74 -2.14
CA GLN A 79 -2.20 -5.99 -2.89
C GLN A 79 -1.26 -7.11 -2.39
N LEU A 80 0.01 -6.80 -2.15
CA LEU A 80 0.96 -7.76 -1.59
C LEU A 80 0.45 -8.37 -0.28
N THR A 81 0.04 -7.52 0.65
CA THR A 81 -0.41 -7.93 1.99
C THR A 81 -1.77 -8.65 1.91
N LEU A 82 -2.68 -8.19 1.05
CA LEU A 82 -3.98 -8.80 0.83
C LEU A 82 -3.84 -10.24 0.35
N ILE A 83 -3.01 -10.48 -0.67
CA ILE A 83 -2.80 -11.82 -1.23
C ILE A 83 -2.09 -12.71 -0.21
N THR A 84 -1.02 -12.21 0.45
CA THR A 84 -0.31 -12.94 1.49
C THR A 84 -1.23 -13.34 2.64
N LYS A 85 -2.08 -12.42 3.09
CA LYS A 85 -3.10 -12.68 4.13
C LYS A 85 -4.11 -13.72 3.68
N SER A 86 -4.60 -13.61 2.45
CA SER A 86 -5.55 -14.57 1.86
C SER A 86 -4.99 -15.99 1.82
N ILE A 87 -3.68 -16.15 1.58
CA ILE A 87 -3.01 -17.45 1.67
C ILE A 87 -2.96 -17.94 3.12
N LYS A 88 -2.46 -17.12 4.04
CA LYS A 88 -2.31 -17.48 5.46
C LYS A 88 -3.63 -17.87 6.12
N ASP A 89 -4.71 -17.18 5.78
CA ASP A 89 -6.06 -17.43 6.33
C ASP A 89 -6.80 -18.57 5.59
N GLY A 90 -6.22 -19.13 4.52
CA GLY A 90 -6.85 -20.15 3.68
C GLY A 90 -7.96 -19.63 2.75
N GLU A 91 -8.16 -18.32 2.68
CA GLU A 91 -9.20 -17.70 1.84
C GLU A 91 -8.86 -17.78 0.34
N MET A 92 -7.58 -17.86 -0.02
CA MET A 92 -7.17 -18.09 -1.43
C MET A 92 -7.80 -19.35 -2.00
N LEU A 93 -7.93 -20.42 -1.23
CA LEU A 93 -8.55 -21.69 -1.67
C LEU A 93 -10.04 -21.54 -2.03
N LYS A 94 -10.67 -20.46 -1.60
CA LYS A 94 -12.07 -20.13 -1.86
C LYS A 94 -12.25 -19.01 -2.90
N ASN A 95 -11.14 -18.45 -3.41
CA ASN A 95 -11.21 -17.35 -4.38
C ASN A 95 -11.98 -17.81 -5.61
N PRO A 96 -13.15 -17.19 -5.93
CA PRO A 96 -14.05 -17.72 -6.95
C PRO A 96 -13.46 -17.70 -8.36
N VAL A 97 -12.59 -16.73 -8.66
CA VAL A 97 -11.95 -16.59 -9.97
C VAL A 97 -10.88 -17.66 -10.15
N LEU A 98 -10.02 -17.87 -9.15
CA LEU A 98 -9.00 -18.91 -9.19
C LEU A 98 -9.64 -20.30 -9.26
N VAL A 99 -10.63 -20.58 -8.39
CA VAL A 99 -11.36 -21.87 -8.38
C VAL A 99 -12.00 -22.14 -9.73
N LYS A 100 -12.74 -21.16 -10.29
CA LYS A 100 -13.44 -21.30 -11.57
C LYS A 100 -12.48 -21.65 -12.71
N ASN A 101 -11.40 -20.89 -12.86
CA ASN A 101 -10.50 -21.03 -14.00
C ASN A 101 -9.57 -22.25 -13.88
N MET A 102 -9.06 -22.56 -12.69
CA MET A 102 -8.32 -23.79 -12.47
C MET A 102 -9.21 -25.03 -12.73
N LYS A 103 -10.44 -25.02 -12.22
CA LYS A 103 -11.38 -26.10 -12.45
C LYS A 103 -11.71 -26.30 -13.94
N ALA A 104 -11.84 -25.21 -14.70
CA ALA A 104 -12.10 -25.29 -16.15
C ALA A 104 -10.96 -26.06 -16.87
N ALA A 105 -9.69 -25.76 -16.55
CA ALA A 105 -8.57 -26.50 -17.13
C ALA A 105 -8.54 -27.95 -16.68
N ILE A 106 -8.71 -28.22 -15.38
CA ILE A 106 -8.68 -29.58 -14.80
C ILE A 106 -9.77 -30.47 -15.43
N ASP A 107 -11.01 -29.98 -15.47
CA ASP A 107 -12.16 -30.74 -16.00
C ASP A 107 -12.00 -31.01 -17.51
N ALA A 108 -11.34 -30.12 -18.24
CA ALA A 108 -11.06 -30.27 -19.68
C ALA A 108 -9.78 -31.06 -19.97
N GLY A 109 -9.02 -31.50 -18.96
CA GLY A 109 -7.73 -32.17 -19.14
C GLY A 109 -6.67 -31.25 -19.77
N LYS A 110 -6.74 -29.94 -19.46
CA LYS A 110 -5.84 -28.89 -19.94
C LYS A 110 -4.86 -28.48 -18.86
N ALA A 111 -3.81 -27.75 -19.27
CA ALA A 111 -2.76 -27.31 -18.38
C ALA A 111 -3.13 -26.01 -17.64
N ILE A 112 -2.49 -25.82 -16.49
CA ILE A 112 -2.45 -24.55 -15.77
C ILE A 112 -1.04 -23.98 -15.92
N HIS A 113 -0.94 -22.74 -16.38
CA HIS A 113 0.31 -22.00 -16.52
C HIS A 113 0.38 -20.90 -15.47
N LEU A 114 1.43 -20.90 -14.66
CA LEU A 114 1.77 -19.78 -13.79
C LEU A 114 2.84 -18.94 -14.51
N MET A 115 2.60 -17.66 -14.68
CA MET A 115 3.50 -16.74 -15.36
C MET A 115 3.76 -15.53 -14.47
N GLY A 116 4.98 -15.05 -14.38
CA GLY A 116 5.28 -13.82 -13.63
C GLY A 116 6.68 -13.78 -13.06
N LEU A 117 6.96 -12.71 -12.34
CA LEU A 117 8.24 -12.47 -11.71
C LEU A 117 8.41 -13.38 -10.49
N VAL A 118 9.57 -14.06 -10.42
CA VAL A 118 9.92 -14.98 -9.33
C VAL A 118 10.95 -14.32 -8.41
N GLY A 119 10.64 -14.21 -7.13
CA GLY A 119 11.54 -13.65 -6.14
C GLY A 119 10.82 -13.15 -4.89
N THR A 120 11.58 -12.62 -3.95
CA THR A 120 11.10 -12.11 -2.65
C THR A 120 11.08 -10.58 -2.57
N GLY A 121 11.37 -9.87 -3.66
CA GLY A 121 11.44 -8.40 -3.68
C GLY A 121 10.13 -7.69 -3.35
N GLY A 122 8.98 -8.33 -3.59
CA GLY A 122 7.66 -7.81 -3.18
C GLY A 122 7.19 -6.56 -3.92
N VAL A 123 7.85 -6.15 -5.01
CA VAL A 123 7.47 -4.96 -5.78
C VAL A 123 6.42 -5.30 -6.84
N HIS A 124 6.60 -6.38 -7.60
CA HIS A 124 5.70 -6.81 -8.67
C HIS A 124 5.01 -8.14 -8.38
N SER A 125 5.69 -9.03 -7.66
CA SER A 125 5.25 -10.37 -7.29
C SER A 125 5.96 -10.80 -6.00
N HIS A 126 5.57 -11.93 -5.43
CA HIS A 126 6.25 -12.53 -4.28
C HIS A 126 6.22 -14.05 -4.36
N ALA A 127 7.33 -14.72 -4.01
CA ALA A 127 7.47 -16.17 -4.08
C ALA A 127 6.39 -16.93 -3.30
N ASP A 128 5.98 -16.45 -2.12
CA ASP A 128 4.92 -17.07 -1.32
C ASP A 128 3.58 -17.15 -2.06
N HIS A 129 3.31 -16.20 -2.97
CA HIS A 129 2.09 -16.24 -3.77
C HIS A 129 2.13 -17.38 -4.80
N TRP A 130 3.29 -17.65 -5.38
CA TRP A 130 3.50 -18.79 -6.26
C TRP A 130 3.28 -20.10 -5.49
N TYR A 131 3.84 -20.22 -4.29
CA TYR A 131 3.66 -21.40 -3.44
C TYR A 131 2.19 -21.61 -3.07
N GLY A 132 1.48 -20.56 -2.69
CA GLY A 132 0.04 -20.64 -2.38
C GLY A 132 -0.81 -21.10 -3.56
N VAL A 133 -0.55 -20.57 -4.76
CA VAL A 133 -1.28 -20.99 -5.98
C VAL A 133 -0.92 -22.41 -6.39
N LEU A 134 0.34 -22.86 -6.24
CA LEU A 134 0.76 -24.25 -6.47
C LEU A 134 0.09 -25.22 -5.50
N GLU A 135 0.04 -24.88 -4.21
CA GLU A 135 -0.68 -25.68 -3.20
C GLU A 135 -2.18 -25.76 -3.50
N MET A 136 -2.77 -24.66 -3.97
CA MET A 136 -4.18 -24.65 -4.41
C MET A 136 -4.37 -25.58 -5.62
N ALA A 137 -3.51 -25.51 -6.64
CA ALA A 137 -3.57 -26.39 -7.82
C ALA A 137 -3.46 -27.87 -7.43
N LYS A 138 -2.55 -28.19 -6.50
CA LYS A 138 -2.41 -29.55 -5.92
C LYS A 138 -3.68 -29.99 -5.21
N HIS A 139 -4.22 -29.12 -4.35
CA HIS A 139 -5.46 -29.40 -3.60
C HIS A 139 -6.65 -29.67 -4.53
N MET A 140 -6.74 -28.96 -5.66
CA MET A 140 -7.79 -29.13 -6.64
C MET A 140 -7.57 -30.33 -7.58
N GLY A 141 -6.41 -31.01 -7.51
CA GLY A 141 -6.12 -32.19 -8.29
C GLY A 141 -5.61 -31.91 -9.70
N ALA A 142 -4.98 -30.76 -9.92
CA ALA A 142 -4.29 -30.46 -11.18
C ALA A 142 -3.19 -31.50 -11.47
N LYS A 143 -3.02 -31.84 -12.75
CA LYS A 143 -1.99 -32.80 -13.20
C LYS A 143 -0.88 -32.12 -13.95
N ASP A 144 -1.22 -31.18 -14.83
CA ASP A 144 -0.29 -30.48 -15.70
C ASP A 144 -0.23 -29.02 -15.29
N VAL A 145 0.87 -28.64 -14.62
CA VAL A 145 1.15 -27.27 -14.19
C VAL A 145 2.52 -26.87 -14.74
N TYR A 146 2.58 -25.76 -15.44
CA TYR A 146 3.80 -25.24 -16.05
C TYR A 146 4.10 -23.82 -15.57
N LEU A 147 5.36 -23.52 -15.34
CA LEU A 147 5.79 -22.24 -14.78
C LEU A 147 6.66 -21.49 -15.80
N HIS A 148 6.26 -20.28 -16.13
CA HIS A 148 7.01 -19.32 -16.94
C HIS A 148 7.63 -18.29 -16.01
N CYS A 149 8.89 -18.56 -15.61
CA CYS A 149 9.59 -17.78 -14.60
C CYS A 149 10.24 -16.54 -15.21
N ILE A 150 9.88 -15.37 -14.71
CA ILE A 150 10.48 -14.10 -15.09
C ILE A 150 11.47 -13.70 -13.98
N MET A 151 12.73 -13.44 -14.36
CA MET A 151 13.81 -13.05 -13.44
C MET A 151 13.85 -11.55 -13.24
N ASP A 152 14.16 -11.11 -12.02
CA ASP A 152 14.12 -9.71 -11.61
C ASP A 152 15.43 -8.97 -11.86
N GLY A 153 16.41 -9.12 -10.97
CA GLY A 153 17.72 -8.47 -11.03
C GLY A 153 17.70 -6.94 -10.96
N ARG A 154 16.55 -6.33 -10.63
CA ARG A 154 16.36 -4.87 -10.50
C ARG A 154 15.84 -4.46 -9.14
N ASP A 155 14.82 -5.16 -8.65
CA ASP A 155 14.26 -4.99 -7.32
C ASP A 155 14.87 -6.01 -6.34
N THR A 156 15.67 -6.93 -6.84
CA THR A 156 16.50 -7.90 -6.13
C THR A 156 17.94 -7.88 -6.69
N ASP A 157 18.88 -8.56 -6.00
CA ASP A 157 20.26 -8.67 -6.47
C ASP A 157 20.32 -9.26 -7.88
N PRO A 158 21.17 -8.73 -8.79
CA PRO A 158 21.25 -9.14 -10.19
C PRO A 158 21.59 -10.62 -10.45
N HIS A 159 22.05 -11.35 -9.44
CA HIS A 159 22.39 -12.78 -9.51
C HIS A 159 21.60 -13.65 -8.52
N SER A 160 20.50 -13.11 -7.95
CA SER A 160 19.66 -13.84 -6.98
C SER A 160 18.74 -14.88 -7.64
N GLY A 161 18.49 -14.78 -8.95
CA GLY A 161 17.55 -15.63 -9.68
C GLY A 161 17.86 -17.11 -9.58
N LYS A 162 19.15 -17.49 -9.53
CA LYS A 162 19.57 -18.90 -9.34
C LYS A 162 19.01 -19.46 -8.02
N GLY A 163 19.10 -18.70 -6.94
CA GLY A 163 18.54 -19.09 -5.63
C GLY A 163 17.02 -19.22 -5.69
N PHE A 164 16.33 -18.23 -6.22
CA PHE A 164 14.87 -18.26 -6.34
C PHE A 164 14.34 -19.41 -7.20
N LEU A 165 15.03 -19.74 -8.29
CA LEU A 165 14.65 -20.89 -9.12
C LEU A 165 14.91 -22.23 -8.39
N ALA A 166 15.98 -22.32 -7.59
CA ALA A 166 16.25 -23.51 -6.79
C ALA A 166 15.19 -23.70 -5.69
N ASP A 167 14.81 -22.65 -4.99
CA ASP A 167 13.74 -22.69 -3.99
C ASP A 167 12.38 -23.07 -4.60
N LEU A 168 12.07 -22.51 -5.77
CA LEU A 168 10.85 -22.85 -6.50
C LEU A 168 10.87 -24.32 -6.95
N GLN A 169 11.99 -24.82 -7.49
CA GLN A 169 12.13 -26.24 -7.88
C GLN A 169 11.96 -27.16 -6.65
N ALA A 170 12.57 -26.82 -5.51
CA ALA A 170 12.39 -27.58 -4.27
C ALA A 170 10.92 -27.64 -3.84
N LYS A 171 10.16 -26.55 -4.01
CA LYS A 171 8.71 -26.54 -3.75
C LYS A 171 7.93 -27.42 -4.72
N LEU A 172 8.29 -27.43 -6.01
CA LEU A 172 7.67 -28.32 -7.00
C LEU A 172 7.93 -29.79 -6.67
N ASP A 173 9.14 -30.11 -6.24
CA ASP A 173 9.54 -31.48 -5.85
C ASP A 173 8.79 -31.92 -4.57
N GLU A 174 8.66 -31.06 -3.58
CA GLU A 174 7.86 -31.27 -2.37
C GLU A 174 6.40 -31.59 -2.72
N LEU A 175 5.81 -30.80 -3.60
CA LEU A 175 4.42 -30.98 -4.02
C LEU A 175 4.25 -32.19 -4.96
N GLY A 176 5.30 -32.63 -5.65
CA GLY A 176 5.22 -33.60 -6.73
C GLY A 176 4.34 -33.11 -7.90
N LEU A 177 4.32 -31.80 -8.13
CA LEU A 177 3.47 -31.14 -9.12
C LEU A 177 4.21 -29.95 -9.74
N GLY A 178 4.08 -29.80 -11.05
CA GLY A 178 4.58 -28.66 -11.82
C GLY A 178 5.97 -28.87 -12.41
N LYS A 179 6.26 -28.08 -13.45
CA LYS A 179 7.55 -28.03 -14.14
C LYS A 179 7.84 -26.59 -14.55
N ILE A 180 9.07 -26.13 -14.38
CA ILE A 180 9.49 -24.86 -14.95
C ILE A 180 9.61 -25.05 -16.47
N ALA A 181 8.79 -24.32 -17.22
CA ALA A 181 8.68 -24.44 -18.67
C ALA A 181 9.57 -23.44 -19.42
N SER A 182 9.80 -22.28 -18.82
CA SER A 182 10.70 -21.28 -19.39
C SER A 182 11.26 -20.36 -18.32
N VAL A 183 12.43 -19.77 -18.63
CA VAL A 183 13.08 -18.73 -17.82
C VAL A 183 13.40 -17.56 -18.73
N SER A 184 13.04 -16.33 -18.34
CA SER A 184 13.35 -15.11 -19.08
C SER A 184 13.55 -13.93 -18.13
N GLY A 185 14.39 -12.96 -18.52
CA GLY A 185 14.52 -11.71 -17.77
C GLY A 185 13.31 -10.79 -17.94
N ARG A 186 13.06 -9.95 -16.94
CA ARG A 186 11.97 -8.95 -16.98
C ARG A 186 12.13 -7.93 -18.10
N TYR A 187 13.32 -7.75 -18.63
CA TYR A 187 13.59 -6.93 -19.81
C TYR A 187 12.79 -7.38 -21.04
N TYR A 188 12.54 -8.68 -21.18
CA TYR A 188 11.78 -9.27 -22.28
C TYR A 188 10.29 -9.45 -21.99
N ALA A 189 9.94 -9.85 -20.77
CA ALA A 189 8.58 -10.28 -20.45
C ALA A 189 7.79 -9.28 -19.60
N MET A 190 8.38 -8.13 -19.27
CA MET A 190 7.77 -7.09 -18.42
C MET A 190 8.11 -5.68 -18.93
N ASP A 191 8.10 -5.49 -20.25
CA ASP A 191 8.22 -4.15 -20.84
C ASP A 191 6.98 -3.30 -20.53
N ARG A 192 7.13 -1.97 -20.55
CA ARG A 192 6.03 -1.02 -20.35
C ARG A 192 6.04 0.15 -21.33
N ASP A 193 6.99 0.14 -22.27
CA ASP A 193 7.25 1.24 -23.18
C ASP A 193 6.97 0.85 -24.66
N ASN A 194 6.18 -0.24 -24.88
CA ASN A 194 5.79 -0.79 -26.17
C ASN A 194 6.96 -1.27 -27.03
N ASN A 195 8.02 -1.81 -26.41
CA ASN A 195 9.09 -2.49 -27.11
C ASN A 195 8.65 -3.93 -27.45
N TRP A 196 7.74 -4.06 -28.40
CA TRP A 196 7.09 -5.32 -28.75
C TRP A 196 8.05 -6.41 -29.24
N ASP A 197 9.19 -6.04 -29.82
CA ASP A 197 10.27 -6.95 -30.20
C ASP A 197 10.87 -7.72 -29.03
N ARG A 198 10.81 -7.17 -27.81
CA ARG A 198 11.22 -7.84 -26.57
C ARG A 198 10.15 -8.82 -26.11
N GLU A 199 8.92 -8.34 -25.98
CA GLU A 199 7.77 -9.14 -25.53
C GLU A 199 7.48 -10.30 -26.49
N GLU A 200 7.68 -10.12 -27.82
CA GLU A 200 7.53 -11.17 -28.82
C GLU A 200 8.47 -12.35 -28.55
N LYS A 201 9.72 -12.12 -28.13
CA LYS A 201 10.66 -13.19 -27.79
C LYS A 201 10.20 -14.02 -26.60
N ALA A 202 9.70 -13.35 -25.56
CA ALA A 202 9.13 -14.04 -24.40
C ALA A 202 7.87 -14.81 -24.77
N TYR A 203 6.95 -14.20 -25.50
CA TYR A 203 5.74 -14.83 -26.01
C TYR A 203 6.06 -16.06 -26.89
N ALA A 204 7.07 -15.96 -27.77
CA ALA A 204 7.49 -17.06 -28.61
C ALA A 204 7.99 -18.25 -27.78
N ALA A 205 8.73 -18.01 -26.72
CA ALA A 205 9.14 -19.06 -25.79
C ALA A 205 7.94 -19.71 -25.09
N PHE A 206 6.96 -18.91 -24.65
CA PHE A 206 5.78 -19.40 -23.92
C PHE A 206 4.80 -20.17 -24.81
N VAL A 207 4.60 -19.74 -26.04
CA VAL A 207 3.54 -20.24 -26.93
C VAL A 207 4.07 -21.16 -28.00
N TYR A 208 5.22 -20.87 -28.59
CA TYR A 208 5.77 -21.64 -29.70
C TYR A 208 6.89 -22.60 -29.26
N GLY A 209 7.43 -22.40 -28.05
CA GLY A 209 8.59 -23.13 -27.58
C GLY A 209 9.87 -22.74 -28.33
N GLU A 210 9.95 -21.50 -28.79
CA GLU A 210 11.08 -20.94 -29.55
C GLU A 210 11.99 -20.10 -28.65
N GLY A 211 13.25 -20.06 -28.96
CA GLY A 211 14.27 -19.35 -28.20
C GLY A 211 15.44 -20.24 -27.87
N ASN A 212 16.20 -19.89 -26.85
CA ASN A 212 17.25 -20.76 -26.33
C ASN A 212 16.63 -21.98 -25.63
N HIS A 213 17.37 -23.08 -25.52
CA HIS A 213 16.93 -24.29 -24.85
C HIS A 213 17.94 -24.71 -23.78
N ALA A 214 17.46 -25.22 -22.65
CA ALA A 214 18.24 -25.83 -21.59
C ALA A 214 17.49 -27.06 -21.05
N ALA A 215 18.19 -28.01 -20.44
CA ALA A 215 17.54 -29.19 -19.88
C ALA A 215 16.67 -28.89 -18.64
N ASN A 216 16.99 -27.82 -17.93
CA ASN A 216 16.25 -27.36 -16.74
C ASN A 216 16.56 -25.88 -16.46
N ALA A 217 15.83 -25.30 -15.48
CA ALA A 217 15.96 -23.89 -15.11
C ALA A 217 17.33 -23.54 -14.52
N ALA A 218 17.98 -24.48 -13.80
CA ALA A 218 19.31 -24.25 -13.23
C ALA A 218 20.36 -24.09 -14.34
N GLU A 219 20.34 -24.94 -15.34
CA GLU A 219 21.23 -24.82 -16.50
C GLU A 219 20.96 -23.54 -17.30
N ALA A 220 19.69 -23.16 -17.45
CA ALA A 220 19.30 -21.92 -18.14
C ALA A 220 19.94 -20.69 -17.51
N ILE A 221 19.80 -20.52 -16.17
CA ILE A 221 20.34 -19.36 -15.45
C ILE A 221 21.88 -19.39 -15.35
N GLU A 222 22.48 -20.56 -15.17
CA GLU A 222 23.94 -20.74 -15.14
C GLU A 222 24.59 -20.39 -16.48
N ALA A 223 23.98 -20.80 -17.59
CA ALA A 223 24.43 -20.42 -18.92
C ALA A 223 24.34 -18.92 -19.16
N SER A 224 23.30 -18.26 -18.67
CA SER A 224 23.15 -16.79 -18.72
C SER A 224 24.29 -16.10 -17.96
N TYR A 225 24.54 -16.50 -16.71
CA TYR A 225 25.61 -15.92 -15.89
C TYR A 225 27.02 -16.19 -16.48
N ALA A 226 27.24 -17.36 -17.05
CA ALA A 226 28.50 -17.68 -17.76
C ALA A 226 28.74 -16.79 -18.98
N ALA A 227 27.68 -16.23 -19.56
CA ALA A 227 27.74 -15.26 -20.66
C ALA A 227 27.73 -13.80 -20.18
N ASP A 228 27.93 -13.55 -18.87
CA ASP A 228 27.88 -12.21 -18.23
C ASP A 228 26.52 -11.51 -18.40
N VAL A 229 25.43 -12.29 -18.46
CA VAL A 229 24.05 -11.79 -18.55
C VAL A 229 23.34 -12.03 -17.23
N THR A 230 22.99 -10.95 -16.54
CA THR A 230 22.31 -10.97 -15.24
C THR A 230 20.82 -11.25 -15.36
N ASP A 231 20.15 -11.45 -14.22
CA ASP A 231 18.73 -11.82 -14.10
C ASP A 231 17.81 -10.98 -14.98
N GLU A 232 17.92 -9.66 -14.92
CA GLU A 232 17.06 -8.72 -15.67
C GLU A 232 17.08 -9.00 -17.19
N PHE A 233 18.21 -9.44 -17.72
CA PHE A 233 18.48 -9.55 -19.16
C PHE A 233 18.54 -11.00 -19.68
N VAL A 234 18.17 -11.98 -18.89
CA VAL A 234 18.12 -13.37 -19.33
C VAL A 234 17.29 -13.48 -20.59
N ILE A 235 17.95 -13.88 -21.70
CA ILE A 235 17.26 -14.13 -22.99
C ILE A 235 16.31 -15.31 -22.79
N PRO A 236 15.05 -15.26 -23.29
CA PRO A 236 14.09 -16.33 -23.07
C PRO A 236 14.64 -17.73 -23.41
N VAL A 237 14.56 -18.65 -22.45
CA VAL A 237 15.04 -20.02 -22.52
C VAL A 237 13.85 -20.96 -22.24
N VAL A 238 13.62 -21.91 -23.13
CA VAL A 238 12.68 -23.01 -22.97
C VAL A 238 13.37 -24.15 -22.20
N THR A 239 12.74 -24.59 -21.11
CA THR A 239 13.29 -25.64 -20.22
C THR A 239 12.42 -26.91 -20.19
N CYS A 240 11.23 -26.86 -20.82
CA CYS A 240 10.31 -27.99 -20.91
C CYS A 240 9.51 -27.93 -22.23
N GLU A 241 9.72 -28.82 -23.15
CA GLU A 241 9.02 -28.82 -24.46
C GLU A 241 7.49 -28.99 -24.34
N GLY A 242 7.02 -29.71 -23.35
CA GLY A 242 5.58 -29.91 -23.11
C GLY A 242 4.88 -28.71 -22.47
N GLY A 243 5.64 -27.70 -22.04
CA GLY A 243 5.12 -26.53 -21.27
C GLY A 243 4.63 -25.36 -22.12
N ARG A 244 4.32 -25.58 -23.40
CA ARG A 244 3.79 -24.51 -24.28
C ARG A 244 2.33 -24.28 -24.02
N VAL A 245 1.92 -22.99 -23.99
CA VAL A 245 0.52 -22.58 -23.86
C VAL A 245 -0.29 -23.02 -25.08
N GLN A 246 -1.40 -23.71 -24.84
CA GLN A 246 -2.34 -24.21 -25.86
C GLN A 246 -3.73 -23.62 -25.64
N ASP A 247 -4.59 -23.75 -26.64
CA ASP A 247 -5.98 -23.37 -26.52
C ASP A 247 -6.69 -24.24 -25.46
N GLY A 248 -7.46 -23.58 -24.60
CA GLY A 248 -8.17 -24.17 -23.49
C GLY A 248 -7.38 -24.26 -22.19
N ASP A 249 -6.10 -23.89 -22.18
CA ASP A 249 -5.29 -23.80 -20.96
C ASP A 249 -5.72 -22.62 -20.09
N THR A 250 -5.38 -22.68 -18.82
CA THR A 250 -5.52 -21.55 -17.89
C THR A 250 -4.16 -20.90 -17.64
N ILE A 251 -4.07 -19.60 -17.79
CA ILE A 251 -2.90 -18.79 -17.41
C ILE A 251 -3.25 -17.98 -16.16
N ILE A 252 -2.41 -18.03 -15.14
CA ILE A 252 -2.49 -17.16 -13.98
C ILE A 252 -1.25 -16.28 -13.95
N PHE A 253 -1.43 -14.96 -14.16
CA PHE A 253 -0.32 -14.01 -14.13
C PHE A 253 -0.10 -13.54 -12.69
N MET A 254 1.02 -13.95 -12.10
CA MET A 254 1.32 -13.87 -10.68
C MET A 254 1.65 -12.45 -10.17
N ASN A 255 1.88 -11.50 -11.07
CA ASN A 255 2.17 -10.13 -10.72
C ASN A 255 0.93 -9.41 -10.16
N PHE A 256 1.11 -8.60 -9.12
CA PHE A 256 0.04 -7.78 -8.54
C PHE A 256 0.19 -6.27 -8.82
N ARG A 257 1.34 -5.83 -9.37
CA ARG A 257 1.55 -4.45 -9.80
C ARG A 257 1.27 -4.30 -11.30
N PRO A 258 0.43 -3.30 -11.69
CA PRO A 258 -0.12 -3.21 -13.06
C PRO A 258 0.85 -2.81 -14.15
N ASP A 259 1.76 -1.85 -13.86
CA ASP A 259 2.50 -1.09 -14.87
C ASP A 259 3.29 -1.94 -15.88
N ARG A 260 3.87 -3.05 -15.44
CA ARG A 260 4.66 -3.98 -16.27
C ARG A 260 3.95 -5.30 -16.58
N ALA A 261 2.70 -5.45 -16.16
CA ALA A 261 1.90 -6.63 -16.45
C ALA A 261 0.94 -6.40 -17.64
N ARG A 262 0.63 -5.15 -17.97
CA ARG A 262 -0.36 -4.78 -18.99
C ARG A 262 -0.03 -5.29 -20.38
N GLN A 263 1.21 -5.17 -20.82
CA GLN A 263 1.59 -5.51 -22.20
C GLN A 263 1.48 -7.01 -22.44
N MET A 264 2.10 -7.85 -21.61
CA MET A 264 1.99 -9.30 -21.75
C MET A 264 0.53 -9.78 -21.64
N THR A 265 -0.25 -9.19 -20.74
CA THR A 265 -1.69 -9.49 -20.64
C THR A 265 -2.43 -9.10 -21.92
N ARG A 266 -2.13 -7.94 -22.50
CA ARG A 266 -2.71 -7.49 -23.76
C ARG A 266 -2.37 -8.42 -24.92
N ILE A 267 -1.14 -8.93 -24.99
CA ILE A 267 -0.72 -9.90 -26.00
C ILE A 267 -1.59 -11.16 -25.95
N PHE A 268 -1.94 -11.66 -24.76
CA PHE A 268 -2.77 -12.86 -24.63
C PHE A 268 -4.28 -12.57 -24.75
N CYS A 269 -4.74 -11.40 -24.36
CA CYS A 269 -6.17 -11.12 -24.13
C CYS A 269 -6.83 -10.24 -25.17
N ASP A 270 -6.09 -9.33 -25.84
CA ASP A 270 -6.69 -8.38 -26.78
C ASP A 270 -6.78 -9.00 -28.18
N ASP A 271 -8.02 -9.14 -28.69
CA ASP A 271 -8.26 -9.61 -30.06
C ASP A 271 -7.69 -8.64 -31.11
N ASN A 272 -7.65 -7.35 -30.78
CA ASN A 272 -7.18 -6.27 -31.67
C ASN A 272 -5.70 -5.92 -31.47
N PHE A 273 -4.93 -6.76 -30.79
CA PHE A 273 -3.51 -6.53 -30.59
C PHE A 273 -2.74 -6.50 -31.92
N THR A 274 -1.91 -5.46 -32.10
CA THR A 274 -1.16 -5.18 -33.34
C THR A 274 0.34 -5.00 -33.14
N GLY A 275 0.87 -5.24 -31.92
CA GLY A 275 2.28 -5.02 -31.62
C GLY A 275 3.24 -5.95 -32.40
N PHE A 276 2.79 -7.19 -32.66
CA PHE A 276 3.45 -8.15 -33.55
C PHE A 276 2.44 -9.20 -34.04
N GLU A 277 2.81 -10.01 -35.03
CA GLU A 277 1.94 -11.05 -35.57
C GLU A 277 1.92 -12.29 -34.66
N ARG A 278 0.76 -12.61 -34.09
CA ARG A 278 0.54 -13.87 -33.36
C ARG A 278 0.23 -14.98 -34.35
N ARG A 279 1.20 -15.84 -34.62
CA ARG A 279 1.06 -16.98 -35.56
C ARG A 279 -0.09 -17.90 -35.10
N GLY A 280 -1.09 -18.06 -35.94
CA GLY A 280 -2.30 -18.83 -35.63
C GLY A 280 -3.33 -18.05 -34.79
N GLY A 281 -3.18 -16.72 -34.66
CA GLY A 281 -4.08 -15.86 -33.93
C GLY A 281 -3.88 -15.87 -32.41
N ARG A 282 -4.81 -15.26 -31.69
CA ARG A 282 -4.82 -15.24 -30.23
C ARG A 282 -5.10 -16.63 -29.66
N LYS A 283 -4.32 -17.06 -28.68
CA LYS A 283 -4.60 -18.29 -27.92
C LYS A 283 -5.90 -18.13 -27.12
N GLN A 284 -6.78 -19.09 -27.26
CA GLN A 284 -8.07 -19.11 -26.53
C GLN A 284 -7.84 -19.74 -25.13
N VAL A 285 -7.34 -18.93 -24.20
CA VAL A 285 -7.01 -19.35 -22.83
C VAL A 285 -7.95 -18.73 -21.82
N HIS A 286 -8.06 -19.34 -20.65
CA HIS A 286 -8.64 -18.73 -19.46
C HIS A 286 -7.55 -17.92 -18.79
N TYR A 287 -7.59 -16.58 -18.95
CA TYR A 287 -6.53 -15.71 -18.43
C TYR A 287 -6.96 -15.06 -17.11
N VAL A 288 -6.17 -15.26 -16.07
CA VAL A 288 -6.40 -14.70 -14.73
C VAL A 288 -5.26 -13.75 -14.37
N CYS A 289 -5.61 -12.51 -14.07
CA CYS A 289 -4.73 -11.51 -13.47
C CYS A 289 -4.83 -11.60 -11.95
N MET A 290 -3.71 -11.67 -11.24
CA MET A 290 -3.74 -11.63 -9.77
C MET A 290 -4.30 -10.31 -9.23
N ALA A 291 -4.05 -9.18 -9.91
CA ALA A 291 -4.66 -7.89 -9.62
C ALA A 291 -5.22 -7.27 -10.92
N GLU A 292 -6.02 -6.22 -10.82
CA GLU A 292 -6.47 -5.49 -12.00
C GLU A 292 -5.31 -4.68 -12.59
N TYR A 293 -4.96 -4.95 -13.85
CA TYR A 293 -3.90 -4.24 -14.54
C TYR A 293 -4.43 -3.10 -15.42
N ASP A 294 -5.62 -3.27 -15.96
CA ASP A 294 -6.33 -2.30 -16.79
C ASP A 294 -7.81 -2.70 -16.83
N ALA A 295 -8.69 -1.82 -16.34
CA ALA A 295 -10.15 -2.07 -16.31
C ALA A 295 -10.76 -2.29 -17.70
N THR A 296 -10.08 -1.88 -18.78
CA THR A 296 -10.53 -2.07 -20.17
C THR A 296 -9.99 -3.34 -20.82
N MET A 297 -9.21 -4.16 -20.09
CA MET A 297 -8.59 -5.36 -20.63
C MET A 297 -9.65 -6.43 -20.93
N PRO A 298 -9.80 -6.85 -22.19
CA PRO A 298 -10.77 -7.89 -22.54
C PRO A 298 -10.26 -9.30 -22.20
N ASN A 299 -11.16 -10.28 -22.20
CA ASN A 299 -10.86 -11.71 -22.14
C ASN A 299 -9.95 -12.14 -20.98
N CYS A 300 -10.01 -11.44 -19.83
CA CYS A 300 -9.34 -11.84 -18.60
C CYS A 300 -10.27 -11.66 -17.40
N GLU A 301 -9.95 -12.36 -16.31
CA GLU A 301 -10.61 -12.22 -15.02
C GLU A 301 -9.59 -11.80 -13.96
N VAL A 302 -10.05 -11.10 -12.92
CA VAL A 302 -9.19 -10.57 -11.86
C VAL A 302 -9.45 -11.31 -10.55
N ALA A 303 -8.41 -11.95 -9.99
CA ALA A 303 -8.52 -12.73 -8.76
C ALA A 303 -8.69 -11.83 -7.53
N TYR A 304 -7.96 -10.73 -7.46
CA TYR A 304 -8.03 -9.74 -6.38
C TYR A 304 -8.27 -8.35 -6.98
N PRO A 305 -9.52 -8.01 -7.30
CA PRO A 305 -9.87 -6.70 -7.84
C PRO A 305 -9.62 -5.58 -6.81
N PRO A 306 -9.52 -4.31 -7.25
CA PRO A 306 -9.48 -3.18 -6.34
C PRO A 306 -10.68 -3.20 -5.40
N VAL A 307 -10.42 -2.93 -4.11
CA VAL A 307 -11.49 -2.82 -3.11
C VAL A 307 -12.05 -1.40 -3.19
N GLU A 308 -13.31 -1.28 -3.61
CA GLU A 308 -14.02 -0.01 -3.53
C GLU A 308 -14.29 0.34 -2.07
N LEU A 309 -13.75 1.47 -1.62
CA LEU A 309 -13.91 1.94 -0.24
C LEU A 309 -15.22 2.71 -0.12
N LYS A 310 -16.32 2.01 0.15
CA LYS A 310 -17.64 2.60 0.43
C LYS A 310 -17.75 3.06 1.87
N ASN A 311 -18.56 4.08 2.11
CA ASN A 311 -18.80 4.65 3.43
C ASN A 311 -17.50 5.06 4.12
N THR A 312 -16.58 5.73 3.38
CA THR A 312 -15.50 6.46 4.01
C THR A 312 -16.08 7.54 4.93
N LEU A 313 -15.30 8.03 5.89
CA LEU A 313 -15.80 9.07 6.82
C LEU A 313 -16.40 10.27 6.06
N GLY A 314 -15.74 10.72 4.98
CA GLY A 314 -16.23 11.82 4.16
C GLY A 314 -17.58 11.56 3.51
N GLU A 315 -17.74 10.39 2.87
CA GLU A 315 -19.00 9.97 2.25
C GLU A 315 -20.11 9.77 3.29
N TYR A 316 -19.78 9.16 4.41
CA TYR A 316 -20.74 8.88 5.47
C TYR A 316 -21.26 10.16 6.14
N LEU A 317 -20.39 11.15 6.35
CA LEU A 317 -20.75 12.48 6.81
C LEU A 317 -21.68 13.20 5.81
N ALA A 318 -21.34 13.15 4.53
CA ALA A 318 -22.14 13.74 3.45
C ALA A 318 -23.55 13.13 3.39
N ALA A 319 -23.64 11.79 3.43
CA ALA A 319 -24.91 11.06 3.43
C ALA A 319 -25.82 11.43 4.61
N HIS A 320 -25.24 11.92 5.71
CA HIS A 320 -25.97 12.37 6.90
C HIS A 320 -26.11 13.90 7.01
N GLY A 321 -25.83 14.63 5.93
CA GLY A 321 -25.97 16.09 5.87
C GLY A 321 -25.02 16.85 6.80
N LYS A 322 -23.88 16.24 7.17
CA LYS A 322 -22.86 16.88 8.01
C LYS A 322 -21.90 17.71 7.16
N THR A 323 -21.47 18.83 7.68
CA THR A 323 -20.47 19.69 7.03
C THR A 323 -19.08 19.37 7.54
N GLN A 324 -18.11 19.35 6.65
CA GLN A 324 -16.74 19.00 6.99
C GLN A 324 -15.72 19.94 6.35
N LEU A 325 -14.61 20.16 7.04
CA LEU A 325 -13.47 20.93 6.55
C LEU A 325 -12.25 19.99 6.43
N ARG A 326 -11.55 20.08 5.30
CA ARG A 326 -10.23 19.48 5.08
C ARG A 326 -9.22 20.60 4.96
N ILE A 327 -8.21 20.63 5.83
CA ILE A 327 -7.22 21.71 5.87
C ILE A 327 -5.82 21.16 6.10
N ALA A 328 -4.90 21.57 5.24
CA ALA A 328 -3.47 21.27 5.31
C ALA A 328 -2.70 22.27 4.44
N GLU A 329 -1.38 22.26 4.56
CA GLU A 329 -0.54 22.91 3.56
C GLU A 329 -0.33 22.02 2.32
N THR A 330 0.24 22.57 1.23
CA THR A 330 0.33 21.94 -0.10
C THR A 330 0.85 20.51 -0.04
N GLU A 331 1.91 20.23 0.73
CA GLU A 331 2.55 18.91 0.83
C GLU A 331 1.62 17.82 1.36
N LYS A 332 0.64 18.18 2.19
CA LYS A 332 -0.27 17.23 2.83
C LYS A 332 -1.74 17.40 2.43
N TYR A 333 -2.01 18.29 1.45
CA TYR A 333 -3.38 18.51 0.98
C TYR A 333 -4.03 17.25 0.40
N ALA A 334 -3.31 16.50 -0.46
CA ALA A 334 -3.81 15.26 -1.02
C ALA A 334 -4.11 14.19 0.06
N HIS A 335 -3.36 14.22 1.16
CA HIS A 335 -3.52 13.24 2.24
C HIS A 335 -4.85 13.46 3.00
N VAL A 336 -5.20 14.69 3.33
CA VAL A 336 -6.48 15.00 3.99
C VAL A 336 -7.68 15.02 3.04
N THR A 337 -7.48 14.90 1.73
CA THR A 337 -8.53 14.90 0.69
C THR A 337 -8.59 13.57 -0.05
N PHE A 338 -7.81 13.40 -1.11
CA PHE A 338 -7.83 12.23 -1.99
C PHE A 338 -7.63 10.91 -1.24
N PHE A 339 -6.54 10.79 -0.46
CA PHE A 339 -6.27 9.55 0.28
C PHE A 339 -7.27 9.30 1.40
N PHE A 340 -7.64 10.33 2.15
CA PHE A 340 -8.64 10.23 3.22
C PHE A 340 -10.04 9.86 2.68
N ASN A 341 -10.35 10.24 1.46
CA ASN A 341 -11.59 9.86 0.76
C ASN A 341 -11.45 8.56 -0.04
N GLY A 342 -10.45 7.72 0.28
CA GLY A 342 -10.29 6.39 -0.33
C GLY A 342 -9.90 6.40 -1.80
N GLY A 343 -9.18 7.43 -2.27
CA GLY A 343 -8.71 7.57 -3.65
C GLY A 343 -9.72 8.31 -4.56
N VAL A 344 -10.70 8.99 -3.98
CA VAL A 344 -11.69 9.79 -4.72
C VAL A 344 -11.31 11.27 -4.66
N GLU A 345 -11.02 11.87 -5.83
CA GLU A 345 -10.64 13.28 -5.93
C GLU A 345 -11.82 14.23 -5.74
N GLN A 346 -13.00 13.83 -6.19
CA GLN A 346 -14.20 14.66 -6.08
C GLN A 346 -14.56 14.91 -4.62
N PRO A 347 -14.73 16.18 -4.17
CA PRO A 347 -15.19 16.48 -2.82
C PRO A 347 -16.57 15.86 -2.54
N CYS A 348 -16.75 15.38 -1.32
CA CYS A 348 -18.05 14.93 -0.85
C CYS A 348 -19.00 16.12 -0.67
N GLU A 349 -20.32 15.89 -0.69
CA GLU A 349 -21.28 16.94 -0.40
C GLU A 349 -21.06 17.50 1.02
N GLY A 350 -21.01 18.83 1.15
CA GLY A 350 -20.72 19.50 2.43
C GLY A 350 -19.23 19.51 2.83
N GLU A 351 -18.33 19.06 1.96
CA GLU A 351 -16.88 19.09 2.15
C GLU A 351 -16.27 20.38 1.58
N ASP A 352 -15.80 21.23 2.48
CA ASP A 352 -14.93 22.36 2.10
C ASP A 352 -13.45 21.94 2.19
N ARG A 353 -12.66 22.38 1.25
CA ARG A 353 -11.21 22.14 1.19
C ARG A 353 -10.46 23.47 1.29
N LYS A 354 -9.46 23.51 2.15
CA LYS A 354 -8.58 24.66 2.29
C LYS A 354 -7.12 24.22 2.23
N VAL A 355 -6.43 24.63 1.20
CA VAL A 355 -4.98 24.46 1.06
C VAL A 355 -4.28 25.77 1.41
N ILE A 356 -3.24 25.69 2.22
CA ILE A 356 -2.30 26.76 2.50
C ILE A 356 -1.02 26.48 1.72
N PRO A 357 -0.51 27.41 0.92
CA PRO A 357 0.73 27.18 0.16
C PRO A 357 1.91 26.86 1.09
N SER A 358 2.62 25.77 0.82
CA SER A 358 3.89 25.47 1.48
C SER A 358 4.96 26.48 1.08
N PRO A 359 5.95 26.77 1.94
CA PRO A 359 6.99 27.74 1.63
C PRO A 359 7.86 27.28 0.45
N LYS A 360 8.22 28.22 -0.41
CA LYS A 360 9.08 27.99 -1.57
C LYS A 360 10.56 28.00 -1.18
N VAL A 361 11.01 26.95 -0.51
CA VAL A 361 12.41 26.73 -0.11
C VAL A 361 12.94 25.45 -0.77
N ALA A 362 14.26 25.32 -0.87
CA ALA A 362 14.88 24.15 -1.49
C ALA A 362 14.65 22.88 -0.64
N THR A 363 14.78 23.00 0.67
CA THR A 363 14.53 21.95 1.66
C THR A 363 13.89 22.59 2.89
N TYR A 364 13.06 21.85 3.62
CA TYR A 364 12.27 22.42 4.71
C TYR A 364 13.04 22.63 6.03
N ASP A 365 14.27 22.15 6.14
CA ASP A 365 15.18 22.54 7.23
C ASP A 365 15.54 24.03 7.21
N LEU A 366 15.42 24.70 6.06
CA LEU A 366 15.62 26.14 5.92
C LEU A 366 14.45 26.96 6.48
N LYS A 367 13.26 26.36 6.62
CA LYS A 367 12.05 26.95 7.23
C LYS A 367 11.26 25.87 7.96
N PRO A 368 11.71 25.44 9.16
CA PRO A 368 11.11 24.29 9.88
C PRO A 368 9.65 24.49 10.30
N GLU A 369 9.24 25.75 10.55
CA GLU A 369 7.84 26.09 10.85
C GLU A 369 6.93 25.88 9.65
N MET A 370 7.49 25.77 8.43
CA MET A 370 6.76 25.65 7.17
C MET A 370 5.63 26.68 7.05
N SER A 371 4.39 26.23 6.88
CA SER A 371 3.20 27.09 6.92
C SER A 371 2.25 26.74 8.08
N ALA A 372 2.79 26.13 9.16
CA ALA A 372 1.96 25.65 10.27
C ALA A 372 1.18 26.78 10.95
N TYR A 373 1.78 27.96 11.11
CA TYR A 373 1.11 29.10 11.74
C TYR A 373 -0.05 29.60 10.90
N GLU A 374 0.11 29.73 9.60
CA GLU A 374 -0.93 30.14 8.67
C GLU A 374 -2.06 29.10 8.59
N VAL A 375 -1.72 27.80 8.66
CA VAL A 375 -2.70 26.70 8.75
C VAL A 375 -3.51 26.82 10.06
N ALA A 376 -2.83 27.05 11.17
CA ALA A 376 -3.48 27.18 12.47
C ALA A 376 -4.41 28.41 12.52
N ASP A 377 -3.98 29.57 12.01
CA ASP A 377 -4.78 30.80 11.99
C ASP A 377 -6.04 30.63 11.12
N GLU A 378 -5.91 30.06 9.92
CA GLU A 378 -7.06 29.76 9.07
C GLU A 378 -7.99 28.72 9.73
N CYS A 379 -7.44 27.69 10.36
CA CYS A 379 -8.23 26.67 11.07
C CYS A 379 -9.04 27.30 12.21
N LYS A 380 -8.43 28.17 13.03
CA LYS A 380 -9.13 28.91 14.11
C LYS A 380 -10.29 29.74 13.56
N ALA A 381 -10.05 30.52 12.50
CA ALA A 381 -11.09 31.31 11.85
C ALA A 381 -12.26 30.46 11.36
N ARG A 382 -11.96 29.26 10.83
CA ARG A 382 -12.98 28.29 10.38
C ARG A 382 -13.75 27.69 11.57
N ILE A 383 -13.09 27.39 12.67
CA ILE A 383 -13.75 26.94 13.92
C ILE A 383 -14.71 28.01 14.43
N GLU A 384 -14.25 29.25 14.52
CA GLU A 384 -15.04 30.41 15.01
C GLU A 384 -16.26 30.70 14.13
N SER A 385 -16.20 30.34 12.83
CA SER A 385 -17.36 30.50 11.93
C SER A 385 -18.57 29.66 12.34
N GLY A 386 -18.37 28.61 13.14
CA GLY A 386 -19.42 27.69 13.57
C GLY A 386 -20.08 26.90 12.45
N LYS A 387 -19.42 26.80 11.25
CA LYS A 387 -19.98 26.18 10.07
C LYS A 387 -19.86 24.64 10.09
N TYR A 388 -18.78 24.10 10.63
CA TYR A 388 -18.40 22.71 10.44
C TYR A 388 -18.78 21.79 11.61
N ASP A 389 -19.27 20.60 11.28
CA ASP A 389 -19.48 19.52 12.24
C ASP A 389 -18.16 18.76 12.47
N VAL A 390 -17.34 18.60 11.42
CA VAL A 390 -16.07 17.87 11.47
C VAL A 390 -14.96 18.67 10.80
N ILE A 391 -13.77 18.59 11.38
CA ILE A 391 -12.55 19.21 10.84
C ILE A 391 -11.44 18.15 10.81
N ILE A 392 -10.83 17.95 9.64
CA ILE A 392 -9.63 17.11 9.46
C ILE A 392 -8.48 18.06 9.13
N LEU A 393 -7.54 18.14 10.06
CA LEU A 393 -6.38 19.03 10.02
C LEU A 393 -5.09 18.22 10.03
N ASN A 394 -4.14 18.57 9.16
CA ASN A 394 -2.80 17.98 9.14
C ASN A 394 -1.73 19.09 9.24
N PHE A 395 -0.76 18.90 10.15
CA PHE A 395 0.48 19.65 10.24
C PHE A 395 1.63 18.82 9.67
N ALA A 396 2.22 19.28 8.58
CA ALA A 396 3.20 18.51 7.78
C ALA A 396 4.62 18.44 8.37
N ASN A 397 4.91 19.27 9.37
CA ASN A 397 6.27 19.68 9.76
C ASN A 397 7.16 18.52 10.19
N CYS A 398 6.70 17.63 11.08
CA CYS A 398 7.56 16.60 11.65
C CYS A 398 8.02 15.60 10.59
N ASP A 399 7.17 15.32 9.58
CA ASP A 399 7.52 14.47 8.46
C ASP A 399 8.42 15.17 7.46
N MET A 400 7.98 16.30 6.93
CA MET A 400 8.69 17.00 5.85
C MET A 400 10.08 17.51 6.26
N VAL A 401 10.22 18.01 7.49
CA VAL A 401 11.51 18.41 8.03
C VAL A 401 12.32 17.20 8.46
N GLY A 402 11.68 16.16 8.99
CA GLY A 402 12.30 14.89 9.35
C GLY A 402 13.08 14.27 8.18
N HIS A 403 12.49 14.28 6.99
CA HIS A 403 13.12 13.78 5.77
C HIS A 403 14.43 14.49 5.39
N THR A 404 14.68 15.69 5.89
CA THR A 404 15.94 16.42 5.63
C THR A 404 17.12 15.84 6.40
N GLY A 405 16.90 15.10 7.48
CA GLY A 405 17.94 14.56 8.35
C GLY A 405 18.60 15.60 9.25
N VAL A 406 18.11 16.85 9.27
CA VAL A 406 18.67 17.95 10.05
C VAL A 406 17.99 18.01 11.42
N PHE A 407 18.65 17.45 12.45
CA PHE A 407 18.10 17.27 13.78
C PHE A 407 17.57 18.56 14.42
N ASP A 408 18.37 19.65 14.41
CA ASP A 408 17.98 20.91 15.05
C ASP A 408 16.79 21.56 14.34
N ALA A 409 16.63 21.33 13.03
CA ALA A 409 15.47 21.78 12.27
C ALA A 409 14.23 20.97 12.64
N ALA A 410 14.35 19.65 12.78
CA ALA A 410 13.26 18.80 13.21
C ALA A 410 12.76 19.15 14.63
N VAL A 411 13.66 19.50 15.55
CA VAL A 411 13.29 20.02 16.88
C VAL A 411 12.43 21.28 16.76
N LYS A 412 12.84 22.25 15.92
CA LYS A 412 12.07 23.47 15.69
C LYS A 412 10.72 23.20 14.99
N ALA A 413 10.67 22.20 14.13
CA ALA A 413 9.43 21.76 13.49
C ALA A 413 8.42 21.24 14.53
N VAL A 414 8.87 20.41 15.46
CA VAL A 414 8.05 19.91 16.58
C VAL A 414 7.56 21.08 17.47
N GLU A 415 8.42 22.05 17.79
CA GLU A 415 8.07 23.22 18.60
C GLU A 415 7.02 24.11 17.91
N ALA A 416 7.09 24.25 16.57
CA ALA A 416 6.08 24.96 15.80
C ALA A 416 4.73 24.23 15.82
N VAL A 417 4.74 22.91 15.66
CA VAL A 417 3.54 22.06 15.75
C VAL A 417 2.94 22.13 17.16
N ASP A 418 3.75 22.07 18.22
CA ASP A 418 3.30 22.19 19.60
C ASP A 418 2.46 23.45 19.82
N LYS A 419 2.98 24.60 19.37
CA LYS A 419 2.28 25.87 19.49
C LYS A 419 0.95 25.86 18.72
N CYS A 420 0.97 25.41 17.47
CA CYS A 420 -0.21 25.36 16.61
C CYS A 420 -1.29 24.42 17.17
N VAL A 421 -0.89 23.23 17.64
CA VAL A 421 -1.81 22.27 18.27
C VAL A 421 -2.46 22.86 19.51
N GLY A 422 -1.70 23.57 20.36
CA GLY A 422 -2.25 24.27 21.51
C GLY A 422 -3.35 25.27 21.10
N GLU A 423 -3.05 26.13 20.14
CA GLU A 423 -3.96 27.19 19.68
C GLU A 423 -5.25 26.64 19.04
N VAL A 424 -5.16 25.63 18.17
CA VAL A 424 -6.36 25.04 17.53
C VAL A 424 -7.18 24.22 18.52
N THR A 425 -6.52 23.54 19.48
CA THR A 425 -7.19 22.80 20.55
C THR A 425 -8.01 23.74 21.42
N ASP A 426 -7.43 24.86 21.85
CA ASP A 426 -8.14 25.87 22.65
C ASP A 426 -9.35 26.44 21.89
N ALA A 427 -9.22 26.70 20.60
CA ALA A 427 -10.32 27.18 19.75
C ALA A 427 -11.49 26.17 19.68
N VAL A 428 -11.19 24.87 19.52
CA VAL A 428 -12.21 23.80 19.49
C VAL A 428 -12.90 23.69 20.86
N LEU A 429 -12.13 23.69 21.95
CA LEU A 429 -12.69 23.62 23.31
C LEU A 429 -13.57 24.83 23.63
N ASN A 430 -13.17 26.03 23.21
CA ASN A 430 -13.98 27.27 23.39
C ASN A 430 -15.29 27.19 22.58
N ALA A 431 -15.30 26.46 21.45
CA ALA A 431 -16.53 26.17 20.70
C ALA A 431 -17.37 25.04 21.32
N GLY A 432 -16.90 24.40 22.40
CA GLY A 432 -17.55 23.27 23.07
C GLY A 432 -17.40 21.96 22.28
N GLY A 433 -16.39 21.85 21.44
CA GLY A 433 -16.07 20.69 20.61
C GLY A 433 -15.13 19.68 21.27
N VAL A 434 -14.72 18.68 20.50
CA VAL A 434 -13.82 17.59 20.90
C VAL A 434 -12.67 17.49 19.91
N VAL A 435 -11.44 17.25 20.40
CA VAL A 435 -10.26 17.02 19.56
C VAL A 435 -9.77 15.60 19.76
N PHE A 436 -9.54 14.91 18.63
CA PHE A 436 -8.77 13.69 18.52
C PHE A 436 -7.40 14.04 17.94
N LEU A 437 -6.36 13.96 18.77
CA LEU A 437 -4.99 14.31 18.40
C LEU A 437 -4.19 13.04 18.16
N THR A 438 -3.54 12.93 16.99
CA THR A 438 -2.75 11.76 16.62
C THR A 438 -1.65 12.12 15.61
N ALA A 439 -0.94 11.08 15.12
CA ALA A 439 -0.10 11.14 13.94
C ALA A 439 -0.45 9.98 13.00
N ASP A 440 0.07 9.99 11.81
CA ASP A 440 -0.18 8.97 10.76
C ASP A 440 0.94 7.95 10.63
N HIS A 441 2.15 8.29 11.02
CA HIS A 441 3.35 7.44 11.14
C HIS A 441 4.44 8.15 11.94
N GLY A 442 5.55 7.45 12.22
CA GLY A 442 6.73 8.04 12.84
C GLY A 442 7.77 8.50 11.82
N ASN A 443 8.53 9.54 12.18
CA ASN A 443 9.67 10.09 11.44
C ASN A 443 10.59 10.86 12.40
N ALA A 444 10.13 11.99 12.96
CA ALA A 444 10.94 12.93 13.75
C ALA A 444 11.46 12.37 15.09
N GLU A 445 10.87 11.32 15.60
CA GLU A 445 11.34 10.65 16.82
C GLU A 445 12.63 9.84 16.60
N LYS A 446 13.07 9.67 15.34
CA LYS A 446 14.30 8.97 15.00
C LYS A 446 15.03 9.66 13.85
N MET A 447 15.92 10.60 14.18
CA MET A 447 16.68 11.41 13.23
C MET A 447 18.12 10.95 13.03
N LYS A 448 18.61 9.93 13.78
CA LYS A 448 19.98 9.45 13.70
C LYS A 448 20.05 7.93 13.71
N ASN A 449 20.98 7.41 12.92
CA ASN A 449 21.41 6.02 12.99
C ASN A 449 22.36 5.79 14.18
N PRO A 450 22.58 4.54 14.61
CA PRO A 450 23.51 4.23 15.70
C PRO A 450 24.95 4.72 15.48
N ASP A 451 25.37 4.86 14.22
CA ASP A 451 26.69 5.38 13.82
C ASP A 451 26.76 6.93 13.79
N GLY A 452 25.66 7.61 14.12
CA GLY A 452 25.55 9.08 14.11
C GLY A 452 25.18 9.69 12.77
N SER A 453 25.09 8.92 11.70
CA SER A 453 24.63 9.40 10.40
C SER A 453 23.13 9.80 10.44
N PRO A 454 22.67 10.73 9.58
CA PRO A 454 21.28 11.10 9.52
C PRO A 454 20.38 9.89 9.17
N PHE A 455 19.24 9.79 9.85
CA PHE A 455 18.16 8.89 9.49
C PHE A 455 17.02 9.74 8.92
N THR A 456 16.58 9.44 7.71
CA THR A 456 15.64 10.26 6.93
C THR A 456 14.39 9.49 6.49
N ALA A 457 14.24 8.24 6.90
CA ALA A 457 13.11 7.41 6.55
C ALA A 457 12.03 7.46 7.65
N HIS A 458 10.84 6.98 7.33
CA HIS A 458 9.81 6.73 8.35
C HIS A 458 10.24 5.60 9.30
N THR A 459 9.51 5.46 10.41
CA THR A 459 9.77 4.42 11.41
C THR A 459 8.58 3.44 11.50
N THR A 460 8.79 2.35 12.20
CA THR A 460 7.73 1.42 12.59
C THR A 460 7.15 1.70 13.97
N ASN A 461 7.54 2.80 14.59
CA ASN A 461 7.11 3.16 15.93
C ASN A 461 5.60 3.47 15.96
N VAL A 462 5.02 3.31 17.15
CA VAL A 462 3.64 3.70 17.41
C VAL A 462 3.50 5.23 17.39
N VAL A 463 2.27 5.70 17.26
CA VAL A 463 1.93 7.13 17.32
C VAL A 463 1.02 7.41 18.50
N PRO A 464 1.03 8.65 19.05
CA PRO A 464 0.15 9.02 20.13
C PRO A 464 -1.29 9.16 19.67
N PHE A 465 -2.24 8.89 20.55
CA PHE A 465 -3.65 9.17 20.36
C PHE A 465 -4.23 9.74 21.64
N ALA A 466 -4.69 10.99 21.62
CA ALA A 466 -5.28 11.66 22.75
C ALA A 466 -6.70 12.17 22.44
N VAL A 467 -7.58 12.13 23.43
CA VAL A 467 -8.97 12.61 23.34
C VAL A 467 -9.18 13.79 24.29
N ILE A 468 -9.49 14.95 23.72
CA ILE A 468 -9.50 16.22 24.43
C ILE A 468 -10.90 16.82 24.37
N GLY A 469 -11.48 17.19 25.52
CA GLY A 469 -12.82 17.78 25.59
C GLY A 469 -13.98 16.78 25.68
N ALA A 470 -13.71 15.48 25.70
CA ALA A 470 -14.72 14.43 25.78
C ALA A 470 -15.11 14.03 27.23
N GLY A 471 -14.56 14.71 28.23
CA GLY A 471 -14.67 14.30 29.61
C GLY A 471 -13.69 13.20 30.02
N ASP A 472 -13.98 12.51 31.11
CA ASP A 472 -13.14 11.45 31.66
C ASP A 472 -13.47 10.10 30.98
N VAL A 473 -12.87 9.88 29.82
CA VAL A 473 -13.02 8.63 29.06
C VAL A 473 -11.81 7.72 29.25
N LYS A 474 -12.02 6.39 29.19
CA LYS A 474 -10.92 5.41 29.21
C LYS A 474 -10.57 5.01 27.81
N LEU A 475 -9.28 4.91 27.51
CA LEU A 475 -8.79 4.43 26.20
C LEU A 475 -8.26 3.00 26.32
N ARG A 476 -8.55 2.17 25.30
CA ARG A 476 -7.97 0.85 25.19
C ARG A 476 -6.57 0.92 24.56
N GLU A 477 -5.75 -0.04 24.88
CA GLU A 477 -4.47 -0.27 24.22
C GLU A 477 -4.62 -1.07 22.90
N GLY A 478 -3.58 -1.09 22.10
CA GLY A 478 -3.49 -1.92 20.89
C GLY A 478 -4.41 -1.48 19.75
N GLY A 479 -4.83 -0.21 19.71
CA GLY A 479 -5.53 0.37 18.57
C GLY A 479 -4.64 0.60 17.36
N CYS A 480 -5.26 0.94 16.22
CA CYS A 480 -4.57 1.33 14.99
C CYS A 480 -5.28 2.50 14.30
N LEU A 481 -4.69 3.02 13.22
CA LEU A 481 -5.24 4.18 12.50
C LEU A 481 -6.66 3.94 11.96
N ALA A 482 -7.01 2.71 11.62
CA ALA A 482 -8.35 2.33 11.16
C ALA A 482 -9.45 2.48 12.24
N ASP A 483 -9.06 2.60 13.50
CA ASP A 483 -9.99 2.73 14.62
C ASP A 483 -10.45 4.18 14.87
N ILE A 484 -9.81 5.16 14.20
CA ILE A 484 -10.04 6.58 14.44
C ILE A 484 -11.44 7.02 14.01
N ALA A 485 -11.86 6.76 12.77
CA ALA A 485 -13.20 7.15 12.31
C ALA A 485 -14.32 6.48 13.13
N PRO A 486 -14.27 5.17 13.45
CA PRO A 486 -15.23 4.55 14.39
C PRO A 486 -15.25 5.19 15.78
N THR A 487 -14.11 5.72 16.26
CA THR A 487 -14.03 6.41 17.54
C THR A 487 -14.67 7.82 17.48
N MET A 488 -14.55 8.52 16.35
CA MET A 488 -15.08 9.86 16.16
C MET A 488 -16.59 9.92 15.97
N LEU A 489 -17.15 8.96 15.22
CA LEU A 489 -18.57 8.99 14.79
C LEU A 489 -19.59 9.16 15.93
N PRO A 490 -19.48 8.51 17.09
CA PRO A 490 -20.40 8.72 18.20
C PRO A 490 -20.43 10.18 18.69
N TYR A 491 -19.28 10.89 18.66
CA TYR A 491 -19.19 12.30 19.05
C TYR A 491 -19.81 13.26 18.02
N ILE A 492 -20.03 12.77 16.80
CA ILE A 492 -20.73 13.47 15.72
C ILE A 492 -22.25 13.16 15.78
N GLY A 493 -22.63 12.23 16.64
CA GLY A 493 -24.01 11.74 16.78
C GLY A 493 -24.43 10.75 15.68
N LEU A 494 -23.49 10.00 15.15
CA LEU A 494 -23.71 9.01 14.08
C LEU A 494 -23.30 7.59 14.55
N PRO A 495 -24.04 6.54 14.16
CA PRO A 495 -23.59 5.17 14.36
C PRO A 495 -22.40 4.85 13.44
N VAL A 496 -21.68 3.80 13.78
CA VAL A 496 -20.59 3.27 12.93
C VAL A 496 -21.20 2.38 11.84
N PRO A 497 -20.94 2.63 10.54
CA PRO A 497 -21.46 1.78 9.47
C PRO A 497 -20.74 0.42 9.44
N GLU A 498 -21.40 -0.60 8.88
CA GLU A 498 -20.88 -1.98 8.85
C GLU A 498 -19.56 -2.12 8.09
N GLU A 499 -19.32 -1.27 7.09
CA GLU A 499 -18.09 -1.27 6.32
C GLU A 499 -16.87 -0.80 7.12
N MET A 500 -17.08 -0.03 8.19
CA MET A 500 -16.01 0.36 9.10
C MET A 500 -15.78 -0.75 10.12
N THR A 501 -14.79 -1.60 9.88
CA THR A 501 -14.44 -2.75 10.74
C THR A 501 -13.52 -2.39 11.90
N GLY A 502 -13.01 -1.16 11.93
CA GLY A 502 -12.26 -0.60 13.06
C GLY A 502 -13.11 -0.57 14.33
N LYS A 503 -12.47 -0.55 15.47
CA LYS A 503 -13.13 -0.57 16.78
C LYS A 503 -12.82 0.71 17.53
N SER A 504 -13.81 1.28 18.22
CA SER A 504 -13.56 2.46 19.05
C SER A 504 -12.34 2.26 19.96
N ILE A 505 -11.49 3.28 20.01
CA ILE A 505 -10.34 3.34 20.95
C ILE A 505 -10.84 3.72 22.36
N ILE A 506 -12.01 4.33 22.46
CA ILE A 506 -12.64 4.61 23.76
C ILE A 506 -13.25 3.30 24.26
N ALA A 507 -12.80 2.88 25.44
CA ALA A 507 -13.34 1.70 26.13
C ALA A 507 -14.77 1.98 26.65
N GLU A 508 -15.61 0.96 26.59
CA GLU A 508 -16.97 0.99 27.17
C GLU A 508 -16.96 1.07 28.71
#